data_03bc7f807a4ad423fac3d1e3e337dfa9
#
_entry.id   03bc7f807a4ad423fac3d1e3e337dfa9
#
_cell.length_a   1.000
_cell.length_b   1.000
_cell.length_c   1.000
_cell.angle_alpha   90.00
_cell.angle_beta   90.00
_cell.angle_gamma   90.00
#
_symmetry.space_group_name_H-M   'P 1'
#
loop_
_entity.id
_entity.type
_entity.pdbx_description
1 polymer ?
#
loop_
_entity_poly.entity_id
_entity_poly.type
_entity_poly.pdbx_seq_one_letter_code
_entity_poly.pdbx_strand_id
1 'polypeptide(L)'
;MKILLTGSSKGIGFNIANTLINEGHDIALHYNKNKSSLNNLIKDSKTNSFIIQSDLSDTNQIKYLVTNTIDNLSFPDCIINNAGIAESADISINFERWNELFDRTIDVNLK
;
A
#
# COMPACT_ATOMS: atom_id res chain seq x y z
N MET A 1 5.91 -4.49 17.02
CA MET A 1 6.67 -4.66 15.76
C MET A 1 6.60 -3.42 14.91
N LYS A 2 7.56 -3.25 14.05
CA LYS A 2 7.57 -2.24 12.99
C LYS A 2 7.20 -2.92 11.68
N ILE A 3 6.13 -2.44 11.03
CA ILE A 3 5.53 -3.13 9.89
C ILE A 3 5.34 -2.15 8.73
N LEU A 4 5.75 -2.55 7.53
CA LEU A 4 5.35 -1.88 6.30
C LEU A 4 4.18 -2.67 5.69
N LEU A 5 3.03 -2.03 5.56
CA LEU A 5 1.82 -2.62 4.98
C LEU A 5 1.45 -1.89 3.70
N THR A 6 1.48 -2.58 2.57
CA THR A 6 1.08 -1.99 1.30
C THR A 6 -0.42 -2.16 1.05
N GLY A 7 -1.03 -1.17 0.39
CA GLY A 7 -2.45 -1.22 0.04
C GLY A 7 -3.38 -1.17 1.24
N SER A 8 -3.15 -0.26 2.18
CA SER A 8 -3.85 -0.26 3.47
C SER A 8 -5.10 0.62 3.54
N SER A 9 -5.47 1.32 2.47
CA SER A 9 -6.55 2.32 2.54
C SER A 9 -7.97 1.76 2.46
N LYS A 10 -8.13 0.52 2.04
CA LYS A 10 -9.45 -0.10 1.90
C LYS A 10 -9.37 -1.62 1.94
N GLY A 11 -10.53 -2.27 2.10
CA GLY A 11 -10.66 -3.72 2.03
C GLY A 11 -9.84 -4.47 3.06
N ILE A 12 -9.22 -5.55 2.64
CA ILE A 12 -8.41 -6.43 3.50
C ILE A 12 -7.26 -5.65 4.14
N GLY A 13 -6.57 -4.82 3.36
CA GLY A 13 -5.44 -4.02 3.86
C GLY A 13 -5.84 -3.07 4.98
N PHE A 14 -6.98 -2.41 4.85
CA PHE A 14 -7.50 -1.54 5.91
C PHE A 14 -7.83 -2.32 7.18
N ASN A 15 -8.45 -3.49 7.04
CA ASN A 15 -8.78 -4.33 8.19
C ASN A 15 -7.52 -4.84 8.90
N ILE A 16 -6.50 -5.20 8.15
CA ILE A 16 -5.19 -5.57 8.71
C ILE A 16 -4.59 -4.39 9.47
N ALA A 17 -4.60 -3.20 8.88
CA ALA A 17 -4.07 -1.99 9.49
C ALA A 17 -4.76 -1.68 10.82
N ASN A 18 -6.09 -1.73 10.82
CA ASN A 18 -6.89 -1.47 12.02
C ASN A 18 -6.56 -2.46 13.15
N THR A 19 -6.47 -3.73 12.83
CA THR A 19 -6.12 -4.78 13.80
C THR A 19 -4.73 -4.55 14.40
N LEU A 20 -3.73 -4.33 13.54
CA LEU A 20 -2.35 -4.17 13.98
C LEU A 20 -2.12 -2.91 14.80
N ILE A 21 -2.77 -1.81 14.43
CA ILE A 21 -2.69 -0.57 15.22
C ILE A 21 -3.32 -0.78 16.59
N ASN A 22 -4.46 -1.44 16.66
CA ASN A 22 -5.12 -1.73 17.93
C ASN A 22 -4.31 -2.67 18.82
N GLU A 23 -3.45 -3.49 18.23
CA GLU A 23 -2.52 -4.35 18.96
C GLU A 23 -1.21 -3.65 19.35
N GLY A 24 -1.04 -2.38 19.00
CA GLY A 24 0.09 -1.56 19.45
C GLY A 24 1.32 -1.60 18.54
N HIS A 25 1.19 -2.04 17.30
CA HIS A 25 2.30 -2.05 16.35
C HIS A 25 2.50 -0.70 15.68
N ASP A 26 3.75 -0.39 15.34
CA ASP A 26 4.12 0.80 14.58
C ASP A 26 4.12 0.45 13.08
N ILE A 27 3.33 1.18 12.29
CA ILE A 27 3.05 0.78 10.91
C ILE A 27 3.27 1.93 9.94
N ALA A 28 4.02 1.66 8.87
CA ALA A 28 4.02 2.46 7.66
C ALA A 28 2.84 2.03 6.80
N LEU A 29 1.84 2.88 6.69
CA LEU A 29 0.58 2.60 5.99
C LEU A 29 0.65 3.17 4.57
N HIS A 30 0.93 2.31 3.63
CA HIS A 30 1.01 2.69 2.22
C HIS A 30 -0.37 2.75 1.57
N TYR A 31 -0.58 3.78 0.74
CA TYR A 31 -1.75 3.88 -0.14
C TYR A 31 -1.34 4.48 -1.48
N ASN A 32 -2.20 4.37 -2.48
CA ASN A 32 -1.96 5.02 -3.77
C ASN A 32 -2.88 6.23 -3.99
N LYS A 33 -4.20 6.09 -3.83
CA LYS A 33 -5.15 7.13 -4.26
C LYS A 33 -5.95 7.79 -3.15
N ASN A 34 -6.33 7.08 -2.10
CA ASN A 34 -7.24 7.61 -1.09
C ASN A 34 -6.73 7.33 0.32
N LYS A 35 -6.48 8.40 1.06
CA LYS A 35 -5.96 8.33 2.43
C LYS A 35 -6.98 8.65 3.51
N SER A 36 -8.22 9.00 3.18
CA SER A 36 -9.16 9.51 4.18
C SER A 36 -9.45 8.54 5.33
N SER A 37 -9.62 7.25 5.02
CA SER A 37 -9.81 6.22 6.04
C SER A 37 -8.59 6.04 6.93
N LEU A 38 -7.39 6.16 6.37
CA LEU A 38 -6.13 6.04 7.10
C LEU A 38 -5.89 7.22 8.04
N ASN A 39 -6.25 8.43 7.62
CA ASN A 39 -6.18 9.60 8.49
C ASN A 39 -7.00 9.41 9.77
N ASN A 40 -8.21 8.88 9.64
CA ASN A 40 -9.07 8.59 10.79
C ASN A 40 -8.47 7.48 11.65
N LEU A 41 -7.88 6.48 11.05
CA LEU A 41 -7.31 5.33 11.75
C LEU A 41 -6.13 5.74 12.65
N ILE A 42 -5.23 6.60 12.16
CA ILE A 42 -4.04 6.99 12.92
C ILE A 42 -4.28 8.16 13.87
N LYS A 43 -5.36 8.92 13.68
CA LYS A 43 -5.67 10.12 14.45
C LYS A 43 -5.68 9.87 15.97
N ASP A 44 -6.28 8.77 16.39
CA ASP A 44 -6.41 8.38 17.78
C ASP A 44 -5.42 7.28 18.20
N SER A 45 -4.51 6.93 17.31
CA SER A 45 -3.51 5.87 17.55
C SER A 45 -2.43 6.36 18.52
N LYS A 46 -2.03 5.49 19.42
CA LYS A 46 -0.89 5.71 20.32
C LYS A 46 0.41 5.14 19.78
N THR A 47 0.37 4.52 18.61
CA THR A 47 1.55 3.95 17.96
C THR A 47 2.30 5.02 17.17
N ASN A 48 3.55 4.73 16.82
CA ASN A 48 4.34 5.56 15.90
C ASN A 48 4.05 5.13 14.45
N SER A 49 2.81 5.32 14.01
CA SER A 49 2.37 4.96 12.67
C SER A 49 2.24 6.19 11.78
N PHE A 50 2.48 6.03 10.49
CA PHE A 50 2.35 7.12 9.53
C PHE A 50 1.81 6.61 8.19
N ILE A 51 1.35 7.55 7.38
CA ILE A 51 0.74 7.29 6.08
C ILE A 51 1.73 7.72 5.00
N ILE A 52 1.88 6.90 3.97
CA ILE A 52 2.76 7.23 2.85
C ILE A 52 2.11 6.86 1.51
N GLN A 53 2.12 7.80 0.59
CA GLN A 53 1.59 7.61 -0.76
C GLN A 53 2.69 7.17 -1.71
N SER A 54 2.40 6.16 -2.53
CA SER A 54 3.31 5.68 -3.56
C SER A 54 2.56 4.89 -4.62
N ASP A 55 2.91 5.08 -5.87
CA ASP A 55 2.46 4.24 -6.98
C ASP A 55 3.48 3.11 -7.17
N LEU A 56 3.07 1.88 -6.84
CA LEU A 56 3.96 0.71 -6.87
C LEU A 56 4.29 0.23 -8.29
N SER A 57 3.70 0.81 -9.32
CA SER A 57 4.11 0.55 -10.70
C SER A 57 5.33 1.38 -11.12
N ASP A 58 5.70 2.36 -10.33
CA ASP A 58 6.83 3.27 -10.58
C ASP A 58 7.99 2.92 -9.65
N THR A 59 9.12 2.49 -10.22
CA THR A 59 10.30 2.08 -9.47
C THR A 59 10.85 3.19 -8.57
N ASN A 60 10.81 4.45 -9.03
CA ASN A 60 11.27 5.59 -8.23
C ASN A 60 10.39 5.81 -7.01
N GLN A 61 9.08 5.59 -7.14
CA GLN A 61 8.15 5.71 -6.03
C GLN A 61 8.27 4.55 -5.04
N ILE A 62 8.62 3.36 -5.51
CA ILE A 62 8.94 2.23 -4.62
C ILE A 62 10.19 2.57 -3.79
N LYS A 63 11.21 3.12 -4.41
CA LYS A 63 12.42 3.55 -3.71
C LYS A 63 12.11 4.61 -2.66
N TYR A 64 11.27 5.57 -2.99
CA TYR A 64 10.80 6.59 -2.06
C TYR A 64 10.04 5.96 -0.88
N LEU A 65 9.17 5.00 -1.14
CA LEU A 65 8.42 4.28 -0.10
C LEU A 65 9.37 3.59 0.89
N VAL A 66 10.34 2.86 0.38
CA VAL A 66 11.31 2.14 1.21
C VAL A 66 12.15 3.11 2.04
N THR A 67 12.72 4.13 1.41
CA THR A 67 13.57 5.11 2.07
C THR A 67 12.80 5.87 3.17
N ASN A 68 11.59 6.31 2.85
CA ASN A 68 10.75 7.05 3.79
C ASN A 68 10.31 6.17 4.97
N THR A 69 10.04 4.90 4.72
CA THR A 69 9.73 3.94 5.79
C THR A 69 10.90 3.79 6.75
N ILE A 70 12.11 3.61 6.22
CA ILE A 70 13.30 3.48 7.05
C ILE A 70 13.59 4.75 7.85
N ASP A 71 13.44 5.93 7.22
CA ASP A 71 13.70 7.21 7.88
C ASP A 71 12.73 7.49 9.03
N ASN A 72 11.47 7.09 8.92
CA ASN A 72 10.45 7.39 9.92
C ASN A 72 10.20 6.24 10.91
N LEU A 73 10.44 5.01 10.52
CA LEU A 73 10.11 3.83 11.32
C LEU A 73 11.35 3.00 11.72
N SER A 74 12.50 3.27 11.10
CA SER A 74 13.65 2.38 11.11
C SER A 74 13.38 1.14 10.23
N PHE A 75 14.26 0.17 10.22
CA PHE A 75 14.05 -1.03 9.41
C PHE A 75 12.82 -1.78 9.91
N PRO A 76 11.88 -2.12 9.04
CA PRO A 76 10.69 -2.88 9.46
C PRO A 76 11.06 -4.31 9.84
N ASP A 77 10.37 -4.84 10.83
CA ASP A 77 10.48 -6.25 11.23
C ASP A 77 9.71 -7.16 10.28
N CYS A 78 8.70 -6.60 9.62
CA CYS A 78 7.78 -7.34 8.75
C CYS A 78 7.30 -6.46 7.61
N ILE A 79 7.19 -7.05 6.43
CA ILE A 79 6.57 -6.40 5.26
C ILE A 79 5.36 -7.24 4.87
N ILE A 80 4.20 -6.63 4.84
CA ILE A 80 2.97 -7.28 4.38
C ILE A 80 2.63 -6.75 2.99
N ASN A 81 2.84 -7.59 1.98
CA ASN A 81 2.55 -7.26 0.59
C ASN A 81 1.08 -7.55 0.29
N ASN A 82 0.22 -6.57 0.58
CA ASN A 82 -1.21 -6.65 0.32
C ASN A 82 -1.64 -5.87 -0.92
N ALA A 83 -0.87 -4.87 -1.34
CA ALA A 83 -1.22 -4.06 -2.50
C ALA A 83 -1.32 -4.92 -3.76
N GLY A 84 -2.39 -4.72 -4.50
CA GLY A 84 -2.62 -5.40 -5.76
C GLY A 84 -3.74 -4.71 -6.50
N ILE A 85 -3.77 -4.88 -7.81
CA ILE A 85 -4.85 -4.41 -8.65
C ILE A 85 -5.41 -5.59 -9.46
N ALA A 86 -6.70 -5.53 -9.72
CA ALA A 86 -7.36 -6.45 -10.65
C ALA A 86 -8.40 -5.63 -11.41
N GLU A 87 -8.21 -5.51 -12.70
CA GLU A 87 -9.13 -4.80 -13.57
C GLU A 87 -9.70 -5.79 -14.58
N SER A 88 -11.03 -5.84 -14.66
CA SER A 88 -11.71 -6.67 -15.66
C SER A 88 -11.71 -5.96 -17.02
N ALA A 89 -11.50 -6.72 -18.06
CA ALA A 89 -11.57 -6.22 -19.43
C ALA A 89 -12.51 -7.09 -20.25
N ASP A 90 -13.39 -6.45 -21.03
CA ASP A 90 -14.23 -7.16 -21.99
C ASP A 90 -13.35 -7.57 -23.17
N ILE A 91 -13.63 -8.74 -23.73
CA ILE A 91 -12.92 -9.24 -24.92
C ILE A 91 -13.06 -8.30 -26.13
N SER A 92 -14.09 -7.44 -26.12
CA SER A 92 -14.33 -6.47 -27.18
C SER A 92 -13.42 -5.24 -27.13
N ILE A 93 -12.67 -5.02 -26.04
CA ILE A 93 -11.74 -3.89 -25.98
C ILE A 93 -10.61 -4.10 -26.98
N ASN A 94 -9.99 -2.98 -27.41
CA ASN A 94 -8.88 -3.07 -28.33
C ASN A 94 -7.62 -3.63 -27.67
N PHE A 95 -6.70 -4.11 -28.48
CA PHE A 95 -5.47 -4.74 -28.01
C PHE A 95 -4.61 -3.79 -27.16
N GLU A 96 -4.54 -2.52 -27.51
CA GLU A 96 -3.74 -1.54 -26.79
C GLU A 96 -4.23 -1.38 -25.34
N ARG A 97 -5.53 -1.25 -25.16
CA ARG A 97 -6.12 -1.14 -23.81
C ARG A 97 -5.93 -2.42 -23.02
N TRP A 98 -6.10 -3.57 -23.65
CA TRP A 98 -5.87 -4.86 -23.01
C TRP A 98 -4.42 -4.99 -22.52
N ASN A 99 -3.47 -4.59 -23.36
CA ASN A 99 -2.06 -4.64 -23.05
C ASN A 99 -1.69 -3.70 -21.90
N GLU A 100 -2.27 -2.50 -21.85
CA GLU A 100 -2.10 -1.57 -20.74
C GLU A 100 -2.56 -2.19 -19.42
N LEU A 101 -3.74 -2.81 -19.41
CA LEU A 101 -4.28 -3.45 -18.21
C LEU A 101 -3.41 -4.62 -17.75
N PHE A 102 -2.91 -5.40 -18.69
CA PHE A 102 -1.99 -6.49 -18.37
C PHE A 102 -0.70 -5.98 -17.76
N ASP A 103 -0.04 -5.04 -18.39
CA ASP A 103 1.23 -4.47 -17.93
C ASP A 103 1.07 -3.84 -16.56
N ARG A 104 0.02 -3.06 -16.35
CA ARG A 104 -0.25 -2.41 -15.07
C ARG A 104 -0.48 -3.42 -13.97
N THR A 105 -1.25 -4.47 -14.24
CA THR A 105 -1.52 -5.52 -13.26
C THR A 105 -0.22 -6.23 -12.85
N ILE A 106 0.63 -6.57 -13.80
CA ILE A 106 1.93 -7.18 -13.53
C ILE A 106 2.84 -6.22 -12.77
N ASP A 107 2.92 -4.96 -13.18
CA ASP A 107 3.80 -3.98 -12.56
C ASP A 107 3.45 -3.72 -11.09
N VAL A 108 2.17 -3.66 -10.74
CA VAL A 108 1.74 -3.45 -9.36
C VAL A 108 1.87 -4.74 -8.54
N ASN A 109 1.45 -5.88 -9.08
CA ASN A 109 1.29 -7.10 -8.31
C ASN A 109 2.55 -7.95 -8.18
N LEU A 110 3.46 -7.90 -9.16
CA LEU A 110 4.62 -8.80 -9.22
C LEU A 110 5.98 -8.11 -9.18
N LYS A 111 6.02 -6.82 -9.35
CA LYS A 111 7.29 -6.09 -9.47
C LYS A 111 7.88 -5.58 -8.13
#